data_a619de5a25109c7d29de9adb928ee1fc
#
_entry.id   a619de5a25109c7d29de9adb928ee1fc
#
_cell.length_a   1.000
_cell.length_b   1.000
_cell.length_c   1.000
_cell.angle_alpha   90.00
_cell.angle_beta   90.00
_cell.angle_gamma   90.00
#
_symmetry.space_group_name_H-M   'P 1'
#
loop_
_entity.id
_entity.type
_entity.pdbx_description
1 polymer ?
#
loop_
_entity_poly.entity_id
_entity_poly.type
_entity_poly.pdbx_seq_one_letter_code
_entity_poly.pdbx_strand_id
1 'polypeptide(L)'
;MLKLFYQVKKREGQIMDFNLSKEQLMIQQMAQEFAEKYIEPVAEKIYRENVIPEEIIKGLAELELFGIPYPEEYGGADGGYDGYVLAMEQIAKASGGVAMTISAHCLALSALSVFATEEQKKRFMTPACKGEEIASFAFTEPATGSDPKQLTTTAVKDGDHYILNGTKRFISNANWPGVIVVFAVDNETNKPTGFLVEKWCEGYSISEPWDKIGMHGGQLLDVYLKDVKVPAENVLAGPGMGYPILQLGISFGKVGVSSTALGGILAAYEEGLRYSKEKMHRNAPIAKFQSIQLKVADLAIKYEAARWLTYRLGMLANNVKDPRQFAREAALTKTFVCDTMCEAARISMDIHGSYGLMNDYKVARIYKDSIIGPQIEGVADMQRMIVAGVTLAD
;
A
#
# COMPACT_ATOMS: atom_id res chain seq x y z
N MET A 1 -1.42 -52.56 -12.14
CA MET A 1 -1.00 -51.41 -11.32
C MET A 1 -1.32 -50.02 -11.93
N LEU A 2 -1.81 -49.93 -13.15
CA LEU A 2 -2.18 -48.66 -13.81
C LEU A 2 -3.68 -48.27 -13.70
N LYS A 3 -4.53 -49.13 -13.14
CA LYS A 3 -5.99 -48.81 -12.98
C LYS A 3 -6.33 -48.19 -11.60
N LEU A 4 -5.40 -48.04 -10.68
CA LEU A 4 -5.63 -47.42 -9.38
C LEU A 4 -5.49 -45.90 -9.37
N PHE A 5 -4.95 -45.30 -10.42
CA PHE A 5 -4.72 -43.85 -10.50
C PHE A 5 -5.88 -43.05 -11.14
N TYR A 6 -6.92 -43.70 -11.66
CA TYR A 6 -8.02 -43.04 -12.38
C TYR A 6 -9.32 -42.91 -11.58
N GLN A 7 -9.33 -43.22 -10.28
CA GLN A 7 -10.43 -42.85 -9.38
C GLN A 7 -10.01 -41.74 -8.42
N VAL A 8 -9.44 -40.65 -8.94
CA VAL A 8 -9.59 -39.36 -8.30
C VAL A 8 -11.07 -38.98 -8.53
N LYS A 9 -11.93 -39.26 -7.54
CA LYS A 9 -13.26 -38.64 -7.47
C LYS A 9 -13.07 -37.19 -7.86
N LYS A 10 -13.81 -36.71 -8.89
CA LYS A 10 -14.03 -35.27 -9.08
C LYS A 10 -14.51 -34.74 -7.73
N ARG A 11 -13.58 -34.27 -6.90
CA ARG A 11 -13.91 -33.25 -5.92
C ARG A 11 -14.33 -32.06 -6.77
N GLU A 12 -15.55 -31.61 -6.63
CA GLU A 12 -15.97 -30.25 -6.96
C GLU A 12 -15.20 -29.30 -6.04
N GLY A 13 -13.88 -29.26 -6.20
CA GLY A 13 -12.97 -28.34 -5.57
C GLY A 13 -12.47 -27.46 -6.70
N GLN A 14 -12.56 -26.17 -6.53
CA GLN A 14 -11.99 -25.18 -7.42
C GLN A 14 -10.61 -25.66 -7.86
N ILE A 15 -10.46 -25.89 -9.17
CA ILE A 15 -9.14 -26.15 -9.77
C ILE A 15 -8.36 -24.85 -9.53
N MET A 16 -7.18 -24.96 -8.92
CA MET A 16 -6.31 -23.81 -8.77
C MET A 16 -5.84 -23.40 -10.16
N ASP A 17 -6.35 -22.28 -10.65
CA ASP A 17 -5.98 -21.69 -11.93
C ASP A 17 -5.06 -20.50 -11.67
N PHE A 18 -3.87 -20.55 -12.24
CA PHE A 18 -2.87 -19.48 -12.15
C PHE A 18 -2.94 -18.50 -13.34
N ASN A 19 -3.87 -18.73 -14.29
CA ASN A 19 -4.07 -17.82 -15.39
C ASN A 19 -4.94 -16.64 -14.92
N LEU A 20 -4.52 -15.44 -15.32
CA LEU A 20 -5.32 -14.24 -15.11
C LEU A 20 -6.57 -14.26 -16.00
N SER A 21 -7.69 -13.80 -15.47
CA SER A 21 -8.90 -13.59 -16.25
C SER A 21 -8.69 -12.48 -17.29
N LYS A 22 -9.63 -12.38 -18.25
CA LYS A 22 -9.57 -11.27 -19.23
C LYS A 22 -9.68 -9.90 -18.56
N GLU A 23 -10.52 -9.78 -17.54
CA GLU A 23 -10.72 -8.55 -16.77
C GLU A 23 -9.45 -8.19 -16.00
N GLN A 24 -8.83 -9.15 -15.32
CA GLN A 24 -7.56 -8.96 -14.62
C GLN A 24 -6.43 -8.51 -15.57
N LEU A 25 -6.35 -9.12 -16.77
CA LEU A 25 -5.38 -8.71 -17.81
C LEU A 25 -5.67 -7.30 -18.30
N MET A 26 -6.94 -6.90 -18.46
CA MET A 26 -7.31 -5.54 -18.87
C MET A 26 -6.91 -4.52 -17.82
N ILE A 27 -7.17 -4.78 -16.53
CA ILE A 27 -6.76 -3.90 -15.41
C ILE A 27 -5.22 -3.75 -15.40
N GLN A 28 -4.49 -4.86 -15.50
CA GLN A 28 -3.03 -4.82 -15.51
C GLN A 28 -2.50 -4.02 -16.71
N GLN A 29 -3.02 -4.26 -17.90
CA GLN A 29 -2.61 -3.56 -19.12
C GLN A 29 -2.92 -2.07 -19.05
N MET A 30 -4.12 -1.69 -18.61
CA MET A 30 -4.53 -0.29 -18.44
C MET A 30 -3.58 0.46 -17.48
N ALA A 31 -3.28 -0.15 -16.34
CA ALA A 31 -2.36 0.44 -15.36
C ALA A 31 -0.92 0.53 -15.91
N GLN A 32 -0.48 -0.49 -16.67
CA GLN A 32 0.83 -0.49 -17.33
C GLN A 32 0.93 0.63 -18.37
N GLU A 33 -0.03 0.74 -19.28
CA GLU A 33 -0.05 1.78 -20.33
C GLU A 33 -0.05 3.19 -19.73
N PHE A 34 -0.83 3.40 -18.66
CA PHE A 34 -0.83 4.67 -17.94
C PHE A 34 0.52 4.96 -17.28
N ALA A 35 1.08 3.98 -16.59
CA ALA A 35 2.35 4.12 -15.90
C ALA A 35 3.50 4.44 -16.88
N GLU A 36 3.58 3.72 -17.99
CA GLU A 36 4.62 3.91 -19.01
C GLU A 36 4.48 5.25 -19.75
N LYS A 37 3.24 5.68 -20.02
CA LYS A 37 3.00 6.89 -20.81
C LYS A 37 3.06 8.17 -19.98
N TYR A 38 2.57 8.15 -18.74
CA TYR A 38 2.37 9.38 -17.95
C TYR A 38 3.23 9.44 -16.69
N ILE A 39 3.51 8.32 -16.01
CA ILE A 39 4.27 8.33 -14.75
C ILE A 39 5.77 8.20 -15.01
N GLU A 40 6.21 7.21 -15.78
CA GLU A 40 7.62 6.92 -16.02
C GLU A 40 8.40 8.13 -16.56
N PRO A 41 7.88 8.92 -17.53
CA PRO A 41 8.60 10.09 -18.07
C PRO A 41 8.84 11.20 -17.05
N VAL A 42 8.01 11.30 -16.02
CA VAL A 42 8.10 12.34 -14.99
C VAL A 42 8.54 11.79 -13.61
N ALA A 43 8.79 10.48 -13.51
CA ALA A 43 9.10 9.82 -12.23
C ALA A 43 10.34 10.38 -11.55
N GLU A 44 11.37 10.78 -12.31
CA GLU A 44 12.56 11.41 -11.76
C GLU A 44 12.26 12.82 -11.22
N LYS A 45 11.41 13.60 -11.91
CA LYS A 45 10.95 14.91 -11.46
C LYS A 45 10.13 14.77 -10.16
N ILE A 46 9.17 13.83 -10.13
CA ILE A 46 8.39 13.51 -8.92
C ILE A 46 9.33 13.20 -7.74
N TYR A 47 10.37 12.40 -8.00
CA TYR A 47 11.33 12.01 -6.96
C TYR A 47 12.14 13.21 -6.45
N ARG A 48 12.66 14.06 -7.32
CA ARG A 48 13.48 15.24 -6.95
C ARG A 48 12.69 16.31 -6.23
N GLU A 49 11.47 16.59 -6.71
CA GLU A 49 10.62 17.66 -6.18
C GLU A 49 9.76 17.20 -4.98
N ASN A 50 9.67 15.89 -4.74
CA ASN A 50 8.78 15.26 -3.75
C ASN A 50 7.32 15.68 -3.91
N VAL A 51 6.87 15.86 -5.15
CA VAL A 51 5.50 16.28 -5.52
C VAL A 51 4.99 15.42 -6.68
N ILE A 52 3.77 14.90 -6.56
CA ILE A 52 3.05 14.26 -7.66
C ILE A 52 2.28 15.35 -8.40
N PRO A 53 2.48 15.52 -9.73
CA PRO A 53 1.70 16.44 -10.52
C PRO A 53 0.19 16.14 -10.46
N GLU A 54 -0.64 17.19 -10.41
CA GLU A 54 -2.10 17.02 -10.34
C GLU A 54 -2.68 16.24 -11.51
N GLU A 55 -2.10 16.38 -12.71
CA GLU A 55 -2.50 15.64 -13.90
C GLU A 55 -2.34 14.12 -13.74
N ILE A 56 -1.36 13.67 -12.96
CA ILE A 56 -1.21 12.24 -12.61
C ILE A 56 -2.35 11.79 -11.71
N ILE A 57 -2.68 12.57 -10.67
CA ILE A 57 -3.81 12.26 -9.77
C ILE A 57 -5.13 12.22 -10.55
N LYS A 58 -5.37 13.20 -11.43
CA LYS A 58 -6.56 13.23 -12.29
C LYS A 58 -6.64 12.01 -13.22
N GLY A 59 -5.52 11.65 -13.86
CA GLY A 59 -5.47 10.49 -14.73
C GLY A 59 -5.70 9.16 -13.97
N LEU A 60 -5.19 9.04 -12.74
CA LEU A 60 -5.49 7.89 -11.87
C LEU A 60 -6.97 7.82 -11.50
N ALA A 61 -7.62 8.97 -11.26
CA ALA A 61 -9.05 9.07 -10.99
C ALA A 61 -9.90 8.71 -12.22
N GLU A 62 -9.57 9.23 -13.40
CA GLU A 62 -10.24 8.91 -14.66
C GLU A 62 -10.18 7.42 -15.02
N LEU A 63 -9.16 6.71 -14.57
CA LEU A 63 -8.98 5.28 -14.72
C LEU A 63 -9.51 4.48 -13.52
N GLU A 64 -10.23 5.12 -12.60
CA GLU A 64 -10.85 4.51 -11.41
C GLU A 64 -9.85 3.76 -10.49
N LEU A 65 -8.55 4.12 -10.57
CA LEU A 65 -7.47 3.43 -9.85
C LEU A 65 -7.52 3.65 -8.33
N PHE A 66 -8.22 4.67 -7.85
CA PHE A 66 -8.45 4.90 -6.43
C PHE A 66 -9.55 3.99 -5.85
N GLY A 67 -10.47 3.51 -6.69
CA GLY A 67 -11.62 2.73 -6.30
C GLY A 67 -11.60 1.25 -6.71
N ILE A 68 -10.50 0.72 -7.29
CA ILE A 68 -10.47 -0.64 -7.88
C ILE A 68 -11.12 -1.72 -6.99
N PRO A 69 -10.79 -1.86 -5.67
CA PRO A 69 -11.30 -2.98 -4.89
C PRO A 69 -12.73 -2.81 -4.40
N TYR A 70 -13.36 -1.65 -4.66
CA TYR A 70 -14.62 -1.30 -4.04
C TYR A 70 -15.80 -1.35 -5.03
N PRO A 71 -17.05 -1.57 -4.52
CA PRO A 71 -18.24 -1.69 -5.37
C PRO A 71 -18.56 -0.42 -6.17
N GLU A 72 -19.15 -0.62 -7.36
CA GLU A 72 -19.64 0.46 -8.23
C GLU A 72 -20.69 1.36 -7.54
N GLU A 73 -21.50 0.83 -6.63
CA GLU A 73 -22.50 1.61 -5.87
C GLU A 73 -21.87 2.74 -5.04
N TYR A 74 -20.58 2.61 -4.69
CA TYR A 74 -19.78 3.64 -4.01
C TYR A 74 -18.77 4.31 -4.95
N GLY A 75 -18.95 4.18 -6.27
CA GLY A 75 -18.03 4.78 -7.25
C GLY A 75 -16.70 4.06 -7.42
N GLY A 76 -16.61 2.81 -6.98
CA GLY A 76 -15.47 1.93 -7.25
C GLY A 76 -15.61 1.20 -8.59
N ALA A 77 -14.59 0.43 -8.96
CA ALA A 77 -14.53 -0.32 -10.23
C ALA A 77 -14.88 -1.80 -10.10
N ASP A 78 -15.26 -2.28 -8.91
CA ASP A 78 -15.59 -3.70 -8.60
C ASP A 78 -14.53 -4.72 -9.05
N GLY A 79 -13.27 -4.24 -9.21
CA GLY A 79 -12.15 -5.06 -9.70
C GLY A 79 -11.49 -5.94 -8.63
N GLY A 80 -11.96 -5.87 -7.39
CA GLY A 80 -11.42 -6.63 -6.26
C GLY A 80 -9.97 -6.27 -5.88
N TYR A 81 -9.49 -6.85 -4.79
CA TYR A 81 -8.10 -6.68 -4.36
C TYR A 81 -7.09 -7.43 -5.24
N ASP A 82 -7.51 -8.43 -5.98
CA ASP A 82 -6.70 -9.09 -7.00
C ASP A 82 -6.46 -8.16 -8.20
N GLY A 83 -7.47 -7.46 -8.69
CA GLY A 83 -7.30 -6.39 -9.68
C GLY A 83 -6.43 -5.23 -9.16
N TYR A 84 -6.65 -4.83 -7.90
CA TYR A 84 -5.85 -3.82 -7.22
C TYR A 84 -4.34 -4.16 -7.19
N VAL A 85 -3.99 -5.40 -6.81
CA VAL A 85 -2.59 -5.86 -6.78
C VAL A 85 -1.94 -5.75 -8.17
N LEU A 86 -2.66 -6.16 -9.22
CA LEU A 86 -2.17 -6.12 -10.61
C LEU A 86 -1.92 -4.68 -11.09
N ALA A 87 -2.83 -3.76 -10.79
CA ALA A 87 -2.64 -2.35 -11.12
C ALA A 87 -1.48 -1.72 -10.33
N MET A 88 -1.45 -1.96 -9.02
CA MET A 88 -0.42 -1.41 -8.13
C MET A 88 0.99 -1.86 -8.48
N GLU A 89 1.17 -3.10 -8.94
CA GLU A 89 2.45 -3.60 -9.42
C GLU A 89 2.98 -2.74 -10.57
N GLN A 90 2.15 -2.37 -11.54
CA GLN A 90 2.54 -1.58 -12.70
C GLN A 90 2.81 -0.11 -12.34
N ILE A 91 1.97 0.49 -11.52
CA ILE A 91 2.17 1.87 -11.03
C ILE A 91 3.46 1.95 -10.20
N ALA A 92 3.70 1.01 -9.30
CA ALA A 92 4.88 0.99 -8.44
C ALA A 92 6.18 0.74 -9.21
N LYS A 93 6.14 -0.03 -10.31
CA LYS A 93 7.27 -0.20 -11.24
C LYS A 93 7.76 1.15 -11.79
N ALA A 94 6.85 2.07 -12.05
CA ALA A 94 7.18 3.41 -12.53
C ALA A 94 7.56 4.36 -11.38
N SER A 95 6.77 4.37 -10.29
CA SER A 95 6.99 5.25 -9.14
C SER A 95 6.44 4.67 -7.83
N GLY A 96 7.33 4.35 -6.89
CA GLY A 96 6.94 3.93 -5.55
C GLY A 96 6.15 4.99 -4.78
N GLY A 97 6.45 6.29 -5.00
CA GLY A 97 5.75 7.40 -4.35
C GLY A 97 4.30 7.55 -4.80
N VAL A 98 4.03 7.40 -6.11
CA VAL A 98 2.66 7.40 -6.65
C VAL A 98 1.87 6.20 -6.13
N ALA A 99 2.47 5.01 -6.15
CA ALA A 99 1.84 3.81 -5.61
C ALA A 99 1.52 3.93 -4.11
N MET A 100 2.42 4.53 -3.31
CA MET A 100 2.16 4.75 -1.88
C MET A 100 1.00 5.72 -1.61
N THR A 101 0.77 6.71 -2.48
CA THR A 101 -0.40 7.58 -2.40
C THR A 101 -1.69 6.80 -2.55
N ILE A 102 -1.77 5.89 -3.54
CA ILE A 102 -2.92 5.00 -3.73
C ILE A 102 -3.03 4.00 -2.55
N SER A 103 -1.91 3.43 -2.10
CA SER A 103 -1.88 2.47 -0.99
C SER A 103 -2.44 3.06 0.31
N ALA A 104 -2.00 4.26 0.69
CA ALA A 104 -2.47 4.94 1.90
C ALA A 104 -3.95 5.37 1.78
N HIS A 105 -4.40 5.74 0.59
CA HIS A 105 -5.79 6.02 0.30
C HIS A 105 -6.66 4.77 0.48
N CYS A 106 -6.30 3.65 -0.15
CA CYS A 106 -7.04 2.39 -0.03
C CYS A 106 -7.02 1.83 1.39
N LEU A 107 -5.96 2.08 2.18
CA LEU A 107 -5.95 1.76 3.62
C LEU A 107 -7.10 2.44 4.36
N ALA A 108 -7.30 3.74 4.15
CA ALA A 108 -8.41 4.48 4.76
C ALA A 108 -9.77 3.97 4.27
N LEU A 109 -9.92 3.75 2.96
CA LEU A 109 -11.15 3.20 2.38
C LEU A 109 -11.47 1.80 2.87
N SER A 110 -10.48 0.96 3.16
CA SER A 110 -10.73 -0.38 3.73
C SER A 110 -11.41 -0.31 5.09
N ALA A 111 -11.04 0.67 5.93
CA ALA A 111 -11.72 0.91 7.19
C ALA A 111 -13.16 1.40 6.98
N LEU A 112 -13.40 2.31 6.02
CA LEU A 112 -14.74 2.77 5.71
C LEU A 112 -15.61 1.65 5.13
N SER A 113 -15.08 0.85 4.21
CA SER A 113 -15.85 -0.21 3.55
C SER A 113 -16.43 -1.23 4.54
N VAL A 114 -15.68 -1.53 5.62
CA VAL A 114 -16.06 -2.53 6.62
C VAL A 114 -16.85 -1.93 7.77
N PHE A 115 -16.52 -0.75 8.25
CA PHE A 115 -16.98 -0.22 9.52
C PHE A 115 -17.92 0.99 9.40
N ALA A 116 -18.01 1.64 8.25
CA ALA A 116 -18.86 2.81 8.06
C ALA A 116 -20.34 2.44 7.85
N THR A 117 -21.24 3.32 8.31
CA THR A 117 -22.66 3.26 7.95
C THR A 117 -22.86 3.59 6.47
N GLU A 118 -24.04 3.29 5.96
CA GLU A 118 -24.37 3.61 4.56
C GLU A 118 -24.30 5.10 4.26
N GLU A 119 -24.71 5.94 5.22
CA GLU A 119 -24.61 7.41 5.13
C GLU A 119 -23.15 7.86 5.09
N GLN A 120 -22.31 7.30 5.97
CA GLN A 120 -20.89 7.60 6.00
C GLN A 120 -20.19 7.15 4.71
N LYS A 121 -20.54 5.96 4.16
CA LYS A 121 -20.00 5.49 2.87
C LYS A 121 -20.37 6.44 1.73
N LYS A 122 -21.63 6.81 1.63
CA LYS A 122 -22.09 7.74 0.58
C LYS A 122 -21.40 9.10 0.69
N ARG A 123 -21.19 9.61 1.93
CA ARG A 123 -20.57 10.92 2.15
C ARG A 123 -19.08 10.92 1.91
N PHE A 124 -18.35 9.92 2.39
CA PHE A 124 -16.89 9.92 2.45
C PHE A 124 -16.23 8.93 1.49
N MET A 125 -16.81 7.75 1.30
CA MET A 125 -16.21 6.72 0.47
C MET A 125 -16.47 6.97 -1.02
N THR A 126 -17.66 7.43 -1.39
CA THR A 126 -18.02 7.64 -2.80
C THR A 126 -17.13 8.67 -3.49
N PRO A 127 -16.93 9.91 -3.00
CA PRO A 127 -16.03 10.86 -3.63
C PRO A 127 -14.57 10.38 -3.62
N ALA A 128 -14.18 9.61 -2.59
CA ALA A 128 -12.84 9.06 -2.50
C ALA A 128 -12.61 7.93 -3.53
N CYS A 129 -13.53 6.99 -3.70
CA CYS A 129 -13.43 5.94 -4.74
C CYS A 129 -13.31 6.52 -6.14
N LYS A 130 -14.02 7.63 -6.43
CA LYS A 130 -13.92 8.36 -7.70
C LYS A 130 -12.62 9.17 -7.87
N GLY A 131 -11.80 9.29 -6.82
CA GLY A 131 -10.60 10.12 -6.83
C GLY A 131 -10.87 11.63 -6.85
N GLU A 132 -12.12 12.06 -6.58
CA GLU A 132 -12.48 13.47 -6.34
C GLU A 132 -11.85 13.98 -5.06
N GLU A 133 -11.66 13.07 -4.09
CA GLU A 133 -11.02 13.28 -2.82
C GLU A 133 -10.00 12.17 -2.52
N ILE A 134 -8.95 12.48 -1.76
CA ILE A 134 -7.93 11.51 -1.37
C ILE A 134 -8.03 11.24 0.14
N ALA A 135 -8.33 10.01 0.52
CA ALA A 135 -8.46 9.62 1.92
C ALA A 135 -7.10 9.45 2.62
N SER A 136 -7.10 9.59 3.95
CA SER A 136 -5.93 9.41 4.81
C SER A 136 -6.27 8.57 6.05
N PHE A 137 -5.24 7.94 6.64
CA PHE A 137 -5.37 7.14 7.86
C PHE A 137 -4.37 7.60 8.90
N ALA A 138 -4.85 8.14 10.02
CA ALA A 138 -4.04 8.86 11.01
C ALA A 138 -4.06 8.18 12.37
N PHE A 139 -3.18 7.19 12.54
CA PHE A 139 -3.00 6.48 13.80
C PHE A 139 -1.74 6.96 14.55
N THR A 140 -0.58 6.94 13.89
CA THR A 140 0.74 7.18 14.47
C THR A 140 0.85 8.59 15.10
N GLU A 141 1.49 8.68 16.26
CA GLU A 141 1.76 9.92 16.97
C GLU A 141 3.27 10.06 17.28
N PRO A 142 3.75 11.26 17.68
CA PRO A 142 5.15 11.44 18.05
C PRO A 142 5.67 10.45 19.12
N ALA A 143 4.81 10.03 20.04
CA ALA A 143 5.16 9.14 21.15
C ALA A 143 4.79 7.67 20.89
N THR A 144 3.99 7.35 19.88
CA THR A 144 3.53 5.98 19.63
C THR A 144 3.41 5.65 18.14
N GLY A 145 3.85 4.43 17.78
CA GLY A 145 3.67 3.84 16.47
C GLY A 145 3.37 2.34 16.61
N SER A 146 4.32 1.56 17.13
CA SER A 146 4.16 0.10 17.27
C SER A 146 3.30 -0.32 18.47
N ASP A 147 3.16 0.53 19.51
CA ASP A 147 2.30 0.27 20.67
C ASP A 147 1.02 1.12 20.61
N PRO A 148 -0.13 0.54 20.19
CA PRO A 148 -1.38 1.27 20.06
C PRO A 148 -2.02 1.69 21.39
N LYS A 149 -1.49 1.24 22.52
CA LYS A 149 -2.03 1.58 23.85
C LYS A 149 -1.59 2.97 24.35
N GLN A 150 -0.62 3.59 23.67
CA GLN A 150 -0.03 4.85 24.10
C GLN A 150 -0.51 6.06 23.27
N LEU A 151 -1.74 6.00 22.74
CA LEU A 151 -2.35 7.14 22.07
C LEU A 151 -2.54 8.30 23.04
N THR A 152 -2.16 9.49 22.64
CA THR A 152 -2.26 10.73 23.38
C THR A 152 -3.27 11.72 22.80
N THR A 153 -3.67 11.58 21.54
CA THR A 153 -4.75 12.35 20.94
C THR A 153 -6.04 12.06 21.69
N THR A 154 -6.73 13.09 22.12
CA THR A 154 -7.98 13.00 22.91
C THR A 154 -9.19 13.36 22.08
N ALA A 155 -10.33 12.75 22.41
CA ALA A 155 -11.65 13.12 21.91
C ALA A 155 -12.58 13.31 23.10
N VAL A 156 -13.04 14.54 23.31
CA VAL A 156 -13.96 14.92 24.41
C VAL A 156 -15.33 15.14 23.82
N LYS A 157 -16.31 14.36 24.30
CA LYS A 157 -17.71 14.52 23.87
C LYS A 157 -18.32 15.80 24.43
N ASP A 158 -18.95 16.55 23.53
CA ASP A 158 -19.65 17.80 23.85
C ASP A 158 -20.99 17.86 23.09
N GLY A 159 -22.04 17.40 23.70
CA GLY A 159 -23.37 17.31 23.10
C GLY A 159 -23.43 16.32 21.93
N ASP A 160 -23.72 16.84 20.74
CA ASP A 160 -23.85 16.08 19.50
C ASP A 160 -22.55 15.97 18.69
N HIS A 161 -21.43 16.42 19.27
CA HIS A 161 -20.12 16.35 18.63
C HIS A 161 -19.00 15.96 19.60
N TYR A 162 -17.80 15.74 19.07
CA TYR A 162 -16.55 15.52 19.79
C TYR A 162 -15.57 16.64 19.48
N ILE A 163 -14.78 17.03 20.48
CA ILE A 163 -13.65 17.96 20.34
C ILE A 163 -12.36 17.13 20.34
N LEU A 164 -11.64 17.14 19.23
CA LEU A 164 -10.39 16.41 19.07
C LEU A 164 -9.19 17.33 19.26
N ASN A 165 -8.23 16.89 20.08
CA ASN A 165 -6.95 17.56 20.30
C ASN A 165 -5.80 16.57 20.26
N GLY A 166 -4.74 16.88 19.49
CA GLY A 166 -3.54 16.06 19.40
C GLY A 166 -2.73 16.26 18.14
N THR A 167 -1.71 15.41 17.99
CA THR A 167 -0.81 15.43 16.82
C THR A 167 -0.67 14.03 16.25
N LYS A 168 -0.88 13.89 14.95
CA LYS A 168 -0.61 12.66 14.19
C LYS A 168 0.65 12.84 13.36
N ARG A 169 1.45 11.79 13.24
CA ARG A 169 2.78 11.81 12.62
C ARG A 169 2.89 10.87 11.44
N PHE A 170 3.66 11.26 10.41
CA PHE A 170 3.92 10.48 9.20
C PHE A 170 2.65 10.12 8.43
N ILE A 171 1.71 11.05 8.32
CA ILE A 171 0.43 10.82 7.68
C ILE A 171 0.56 11.07 6.17
N SER A 172 0.32 10.04 5.38
CA SER A 172 0.25 10.14 3.92
C SER A 172 -1.05 10.83 3.51
N ASN A 173 -0.97 11.57 2.40
CA ASN A 173 -2.13 12.22 1.77
C ASN A 173 -2.81 13.31 2.61
N ALA A 174 -2.24 13.73 3.74
CA ALA A 174 -2.84 14.74 4.62
C ALA A 174 -2.99 16.13 3.96
N ASN A 175 -2.23 16.38 2.90
CA ASN A 175 -2.25 17.62 2.10
C ASN A 175 -3.34 17.64 1.01
N TRP A 176 -3.95 16.51 0.67
CA TRP A 176 -5.03 16.43 -0.30
C TRP A 176 -6.40 16.62 0.37
N PRO A 177 -7.40 17.24 -0.29
CA PRO A 177 -8.76 17.31 0.25
C PRO A 177 -9.38 15.92 0.44
N GLY A 178 -10.35 15.81 1.34
CA GLY A 178 -11.09 14.58 1.61
C GLY A 178 -11.11 14.18 3.08
N VAL A 179 -11.47 12.94 3.35
CA VAL A 179 -11.61 12.40 4.71
C VAL A 179 -10.28 11.88 5.26
N ILE A 180 -10.10 12.07 6.56
CA ILE A 180 -9.03 11.42 7.33
C ILE A 180 -9.63 10.59 8.48
N VAL A 181 -9.27 9.31 8.58
CA VAL A 181 -9.63 8.46 9.72
C VAL A 181 -8.67 8.75 10.86
N VAL A 182 -9.13 9.44 11.89
CA VAL A 182 -8.32 9.81 13.05
C VAL A 182 -8.65 8.90 14.24
N PHE A 183 -7.62 8.35 14.87
CA PHE A 183 -7.77 7.60 16.11
C PHE A 183 -7.46 8.49 17.31
N ALA A 184 -8.40 8.58 18.24
CA ALA A 184 -8.26 9.35 19.47
C ALA A 184 -8.80 8.55 20.66
N VAL A 185 -8.32 8.86 21.88
CA VAL A 185 -8.87 8.28 23.11
C VAL A 185 -10.15 9.02 23.45
N ASP A 186 -11.26 8.33 23.40
CA ASP A 186 -12.56 8.84 23.81
C ASP A 186 -12.64 8.96 25.34
N ASN A 187 -13.00 10.13 25.85
CA ASN A 187 -13.03 10.43 27.28
C ASN A 187 -14.13 9.70 28.06
N GLU A 188 -15.22 9.25 27.40
CA GLU A 188 -16.30 8.50 28.05
C GLU A 188 -15.94 7.04 28.23
N THR A 189 -15.38 6.40 27.17
CA THR A 189 -15.03 4.98 27.17
C THR A 189 -13.60 4.71 27.65
N ASN A 190 -12.74 5.71 27.64
CA ASN A 190 -11.29 5.62 27.86
C ASN A 190 -10.61 4.58 26.91
N LYS A 191 -11.11 4.49 25.67
CA LYS A 191 -10.63 3.57 24.64
C LYS A 191 -10.36 4.31 23.32
N PRO A 192 -9.45 3.79 22.49
CA PRO A 192 -9.29 4.28 21.13
C PRO A 192 -10.60 4.18 20.34
N THR A 193 -10.93 5.27 19.66
CA THR A 193 -12.11 5.44 18.82
C THR A 193 -11.67 6.01 17.48
N GLY A 194 -12.26 5.55 16.39
CA GLY A 194 -12.03 6.06 15.03
C GLY A 194 -13.02 7.19 14.71
N PHE A 195 -12.52 8.30 14.19
CA PHE A 195 -13.30 9.47 13.78
C PHE A 195 -13.08 9.79 12.32
N LEU A 196 -14.14 10.04 11.57
CA LEU A 196 -14.10 10.55 10.21
C LEU A 196 -14.04 12.09 10.26
N VAL A 197 -12.86 12.62 9.98
CA VAL A 197 -12.60 14.07 10.01
C VAL A 197 -12.47 14.57 8.59
N GLU A 198 -13.18 15.65 8.25
CA GLU A 198 -12.97 16.36 6.97
C GLU A 198 -11.69 17.17 7.08
N LYS A 199 -10.75 16.95 6.17
CA LYS A 199 -9.51 17.74 6.14
C LYS A 199 -9.84 19.20 5.84
N TRP A 200 -8.98 20.08 6.33
CA TRP A 200 -9.15 21.55 6.19
C TRP A 200 -10.35 22.13 6.93
N CYS A 201 -10.99 21.37 7.84
CA CYS A 201 -11.93 21.93 8.80
C CYS A 201 -11.23 22.86 9.80
N GLU A 202 -11.99 23.66 10.53
CA GLU A 202 -11.45 24.53 11.59
C GLU A 202 -10.66 23.73 12.62
N GLY A 203 -9.44 24.17 12.93
CA GLY A 203 -8.54 23.49 13.86
C GLY A 203 -7.65 22.39 13.24
N TYR A 204 -7.86 22.03 11.97
CA TYR A 204 -6.98 21.13 11.22
C TYR A 204 -5.82 21.90 10.59
N SER A 205 -4.60 21.42 10.77
CA SER A 205 -3.42 21.94 10.05
C SER A 205 -2.36 20.85 9.88
N ILE A 206 -1.41 21.10 8.97
CA ILE A 206 -0.35 20.15 8.63
C ILE A 206 1.03 20.81 8.75
N SER A 207 2.06 19.96 8.88
CA SER A 207 3.46 20.39 8.80
C SER A 207 3.93 20.54 7.34
N GLU A 208 5.16 21.05 7.17
CA GLU A 208 5.94 20.77 5.96
C GLU A 208 6.18 19.25 5.83
N PRO A 209 6.33 18.74 4.59
CA PRO A 209 6.62 17.33 4.37
C PRO A 209 7.94 16.90 5.00
N TRP A 210 7.95 15.73 5.64
CA TRP A 210 9.18 15.11 6.10
C TRP A 210 10.10 14.77 4.93
N ASP A 211 11.38 15.10 5.06
CA ASP A 211 12.43 14.65 4.15
C ASP A 211 12.76 13.17 4.44
N LYS A 212 12.31 12.29 3.58
CA LYS A 212 12.50 10.84 3.70
C LYS A 212 13.44 10.32 2.62
N ILE A 213 14.04 9.18 2.86
CA ILE A 213 15.10 8.63 1.99
C ILE A 213 14.59 8.09 0.64
N GLY A 214 13.31 7.72 0.53
CA GLY A 214 12.74 7.08 -0.66
C GLY A 214 11.24 7.29 -0.80
N MET A 215 10.65 6.74 -1.87
CA MET A 215 9.23 6.86 -2.23
C MET A 215 8.77 8.33 -2.25
N HIS A 216 9.60 9.22 -2.80
CA HIS A 216 9.26 10.63 -2.94
C HIS A 216 8.06 10.82 -3.86
N GLY A 217 7.33 11.91 -3.66
CA GLY A 217 6.02 12.17 -4.26
C GLY A 217 4.89 11.83 -3.29
N GLY A 218 4.90 10.65 -2.68
CA GLY A 218 4.01 10.31 -1.57
C GLY A 218 4.45 11.02 -0.28
N GLN A 219 4.00 12.24 -0.06
CA GLN A 219 4.43 13.04 1.09
C GLN A 219 3.96 12.47 2.42
N LEU A 220 4.80 12.59 3.45
CA LEU A 220 4.48 12.29 4.85
C LEU A 220 4.46 13.59 5.65
N LEU A 221 3.37 13.83 6.38
CA LEU A 221 3.16 15.06 7.13
C LEU A 221 2.76 14.77 8.58
N ASP A 222 3.02 15.71 9.47
CA ASP A 222 2.35 15.75 10.77
C ASP A 222 1.00 16.46 10.58
N VAL A 223 -0.03 15.96 11.27
CA VAL A 223 -1.37 16.56 11.32
C VAL A 223 -1.59 17.07 12.74
N TYR A 224 -1.92 18.34 12.86
CA TYR A 224 -2.25 18.99 14.13
C TYR A 224 -3.75 19.20 14.22
N LEU A 225 -4.33 18.74 15.31
CA LEU A 225 -5.74 18.89 15.67
C LEU A 225 -5.83 19.80 16.90
N LYS A 226 -6.43 20.96 16.74
CA LYS A 226 -6.63 21.92 17.82
C LYS A 226 -8.10 22.29 17.88
N ASP A 227 -8.78 21.75 18.88
CA ASP A 227 -10.22 21.93 19.10
C ASP A 227 -11.08 21.59 17.88
N VAL A 228 -10.68 20.55 17.13
CA VAL A 228 -11.40 20.10 15.93
C VAL A 228 -12.74 19.52 16.33
N LYS A 229 -13.83 20.14 15.83
CA LYS A 229 -15.21 19.67 16.07
C LYS A 229 -15.59 18.60 15.06
N VAL A 230 -15.97 17.42 15.56
CA VAL A 230 -16.38 16.27 14.75
C VAL A 230 -17.79 15.86 15.19
N PRO A 231 -18.80 15.85 14.28
CA PRO A 231 -20.14 15.36 14.60
C PRO A 231 -20.10 13.94 15.17
N ALA A 232 -20.94 13.64 16.14
CA ALA A 232 -21.01 12.30 16.74
C ALA A 232 -21.39 11.21 15.72
N GLU A 233 -22.13 11.57 14.68
CA GLU A 233 -22.44 10.70 13.54
C GLU A 233 -21.21 10.30 12.69
N ASN A 234 -20.09 11.01 12.83
CA ASN A 234 -18.83 10.70 12.16
C ASN A 234 -17.93 9.75 12.98
N VAL A 235 -18.41 9.23 14.10
CA VAL A 235 -17.71 8.13 14.81
C VAL A 235 -17.83 6.85 14.01
N LEU A 236 -16.71 6.23 13.70
CA LEU A 236 -16.66 5.00 12.91
C LEU A 236 -16.92 3.78 13.79
N ALA A 237 -17.91 2.96 13.44
CA ALA A 237 -18.35 1.76 14.17
C ALA A 237 -18.77 1.96 15.65
N GLY A 238 -18.76 3.20 16.14
CA GLY A 238 -19.11 3.54 17.52
C GLY A 238 -17.90 3.73 18.45
N PRO A 239 -18.17 4.33 19.65
CA PRO A 239 -17.13 4.60 20.64
C PRO A 239 -16.41 3.35 21.13
N GLY A 240 -15.08 3.43 21.28
CA GLY A 240 -14.24 2.33 21.78
C GLY A 240 -13.89 1.26 20.73
N MET A 241 -14.33 1.41 19.46
CA MET A 241 -14.07 0.46 18.38
C MET A 241 -12.76 0.71 17.60
N GLY A 242 -11.95 1.66 18.05
CA GLY A 242 -10.72 2.03 17.33
C GLY A 242 -9.73 0.88 17.13
N TYR A 243 -9.59 -0.02 18.09
CA TYR A 243 -8.64 -1.12 17.98
C TYR A 243 -9.00 -2.17 16.91
N PRO A 244 -10.24 -2.66 16.82
CA PRO A 244 -10.67 -3.51 15.69
C PRO A 244 -10.51 -2.85 14.32
N ILE A 245 -10.86 -1.55 14.22
CA ILE A 245 -10.69 -0.77 12.97
C ILE A 245 -9.22 -0.72 12.57
N LEU A 246 -8.33 -0.40 13.52
CA LEU A 246 -6.89 -0.34 13.30
C LEU A 246 -6.33 -1.68 12.82
N GLN A 247 -6.65 -2.77 13.51
CA GLN A 247 -6.11 -4.10 13.18
C GLN A 247 -6.51 -4.57 11.79
N LEU A 248 -7.78 -4.42 11.45
CA LEU A 248 -8.28 -4.85 10.14
C LEU A 248 -7.78 -3.92 9.03
N GLY A 249 -7.86 -2.60 9.22
CA GLY A 249 -7.36 -1.61 8.28
C GLY A 249 -5.90 -1.83 7.93
N ILE A 250 -5.01 -1.97 8.93
CA ILE A 250 -3.59 -2.26 8.70
C ILE A 250 -3.37 -3.61 7.98
N SER A 251 -4.24 -4.60 8.18
CA SER A 251 -4.14 -5.87 7.45
C SER A 251 -4.42 -5.69 5.96
N PHE A 252 -5.40 -4.87 5.59
CA PHE A 252 -5.64 -4.46 4.20
C PHE A 252 -4.53 -3.53 3.66
N GLY A 253 -4.01 -2.60 4.47
CA GLY A 253 -2.90 -1.73 4.08
C GLY A 253 -1.65 -2.50 3.65
N LYS A 254 -1.39 -3.67 4.27
CA LYS A 254 -0.30 -4.57 3.88
C LYS A 254 -0.47 -5.14 2.46
N VAL A 255 -1.69 -5.24 1.92
CA VAL A 255 -1.90 -5.61 0.51
C VAL A 255 -1.27 -4.54 -0.38
N GLY A 256 -1.57 -3.26 -0.12
CA GLY A 256 -1.02 -2.13 -0.88
C GLY A 256 0.51 -2.02 -0.77
N VAL A 257 1.07 -2.16 0.43
CA VAL A 257 2.53 -2.14 0.63
C VAL A 257 3.22 -3.32 -0.07
N SER A 258 2.64 -4.53 0.01
CA SER A 258 3.19 -5.70 -0.69
C SER A 258 3.16 -5.51 -2.20
N SER A 259 2.08 -4.94 -2.75
CA SER A 259 1.95 -4.65 -4.17
C SER A 259 2.94 -3.58 -4.64
N THR A 260 3.15 -2.54 -3.81
CA THR A 260 4.17 -1.50 -4.07
C THR A 260 5.57 -2.11 -4.08
N ALA A 261 5.88 -2.97 -3.11
CA ALA A 261 7.17 -3.65 -3.06
C ALA A 261 7.35 -4.62 -4.23
N LEU A 262 6.30 -5.33 -4.66
CA LEU A 262 6.33 -6.19 -5.85
C LEU A 262 6.68 -5.41 -7.11
N GLY A 263 6.04 -4.24 -7.33
CA GLY A 263 6.39 -3.35 -8.45
C GLY A 263 7.84 -2.86 -8.39
N GLY A 264 8.36 -2.59 -7.19
CA GLY A 264 9.77 -2.26 -6.98
C GLY A 264 10.72 -3.42 -7.32
N ILE A 265 10.35 -4.68 -7.02
CA ILE A 265 11.10 -5.88 -7.42
C ILE A 265 11.10 -6.01 -8.95
N LEU A 266 9.94 -5.83 -9.60
CA LEU A 266 9.81 -5.86 -11.06
C LEU A 266 10.69 -4.78 -11.70
N ALA A 267 10.66 -3.54 -11.17
CA ALA A 267 11.51 -2.45 -11.63
C ALA A 267 13.01 -2.79 -11.52
N ALA A 268 13.42 -3.38 -10.39
CA ALA A 268 14.81 -3.79 -10.18
C ALA A 268 15.24 -4.90 -11.15
N TYR A 269 14.34 -5.86 -11.42
CA TYR A 269 14.57 -6.96 -12.35
C TYR A 269 14.71 -6.45 -13.79
N GLU A 270 13.74 -5.68 -14.27
CA GLU A 270 13.74 -5.15 -15.64
C GLU A 270 14.94 -4.23 -15.88
N GLU A 271 15.26 -3.35 -14.93
CA GLU A 271 16.40 -2.42 -15.05
C GLU A 271 17.75 -3.15 -15.04
N GLY A 272 17.93 -4.13 -14.14
CA GLY A 272 19.13 -4.96 -14.12
C GLY A 272 19.28 -5.79 -15.40
N LEU A 273 18.20 -6.34 -15.91
CA LEU A 273 18.17 -7.11 -17.18
C LEU A 273 18.52 -6.20 -18.36
N ARG A 274 17.87 -5.04 -18.48
CA ARG A 274 18.12 -4.05 -19.53
C ARG A 274 19.58 -3.61 -19.54
N TYR A 275 20.07 -3.12 -18.39
CA TYR A 275 21.45 -2.65 -18.28
C TYR A 275 22.48 -3.76 -18.61
N SER A 276 22.23 -4.99 -18.19
CA SER A 276 23.12 -6.11 -18.48
C SER A 276 23.27 -6.41 -19.98
N LYS A 277 22.23 -6.17 -20.79
CA LYS A 277 22.22 -6.36 -22.24
C LYS A 277 22.88 -5.19 -22.99
N GLU A 278 22.76 -3.97 -22.46
CA GLU A 278 23.25 -2.75 -23.10
C GLU A 278 24.71 -2.43 -22.74
N LYS A 279 25.12 -2.69 -21.49
CA LYS A 279 26.46 -2.36 -21.03
C LYS A 279 27.51 -3.27 -21.64
N MET A 280 28.43 -2.67 -22.39
CA MET A 280 29.53 -3.38 -23.05
C MET A 280 30.76 -3.48 -22.17
N HIS A 281 31.41 -4.64 -22.16
CA HIS A 281 32.74 -4.89 -21.60
C HIS A 281 33.49 -5.87 -22.49
N ARG A 282 34.76 -5.55 -22.84
CA ARG A 282 35.60 -6.36 -23.74
C ARG A 282 34.87 -6.79 -25.04
N ASN A 283 34.21 -5.83 -25.69
CA ASN A 283 33.46 -5.99 -26.92
C ASN A 283 32.24 -6.94 -26.86
N ALA A 284 31.72 -7.21 -25.67
CA ALA A 284 30.51 -8.00 -25.47
C ALA A 284 29.62 -7.38 -24.39
N PRO A 285 28.27 -7.57 -24.45
CA PRO A 285 27.38 -7.21 -23.35
C PRO A 285 27.79 -7.92 -22.06
N ILE A 286 27.67 -7.25 -20.91
CA ILE A 286 28.01 -7.87 -19.62
C ILE A 286 27.11 -9.07 -19.30
N ALA A 287 25.95 -9.19 -19.91
CA ALA A 287 25.08 -10.37 -19.84
C ALA A 287 25.76 -11.69 -20.31
N LYS A 288 26.89 -11.61 -20.99
CA LYS A 288 27.70 -12.79 -21.38
C LYS A 288 28.54 -13.36 -20.22
N PHE A 289 28.73 -12.61 -19.15
CA PHE A 289 29.49 -13.08 -18.00
C PHE A 289 28.62 -13.89 -17.04
N GLN A 290 29.09 -15.06 -16.65
CA GLN A 290 28.37 -15.97 -15.77
C GLN A 290 27.95 -15.31 -14.44
N SER A 291 28.79 -14.46 -13.84
CA SER A 291 28.49 -13.73 -12.63
C SER A 291 27.28 -12.78 -12.78
N ILE A 292 27.04 -12.23 -13.96
CA ILE A 292 25.87 -11.41 -14.28
C ILE A 292 24.65 -12.27 -14.54
N GLN A 293 24.84 -13.39 -15.26
CA GLN A 293 23.74 -14.36 -15.53
C GLN A 293 23.13 -14.90 -14.24
N LEU A 294 23.95 -15.23 -13.24
CA LEU A 294 23.48 -15.67 -11.92
C LEU A 294 22.67 -14.57 -11.22
N LYS A 295 23.10 -13.33 -11.24
CA LYS A 295 22.37 -12.18 -10.66
C LYS A 295 21.01 -11.96 -11.35
N VAL A 296 20.95 -12.06 -12.69
CA VAL A 296 19.70 -11.92 -13.43
C VAL A 296 18.75 -13.10 -13.12
N ALA A 297 19.26 -14.30 -12.97
CA ALA A 297 18.47 -15.46 -12.55
C ALA A 297 17.90 -15.28 -11.15
N ASP A 298 18.72 -14.78 -10.19
CA ASP A 298 18.27 -14.49 -8.83
C ASP A 298 17.13 -13.45 -8.81
N LEU A 299 17.23 -12.39 -9.63
CA LEU A 299 16.18 -11.39 -9.77
C LEU A 299 14.88 -12.01 -10.29
N ALA A 300 14.95 -12.85 -11.32
CA ALA A 300 13.79 -13.54 -11.88
C ALA A 300 13.11 -14.46 -10.85
N ILE A 301 13.90 -15.26 -10.10
CA ILE A 301 13.40 -16.17 -9.05
C ILE A 301 12.71 -15.36 -7.94
N LYS A 302 13.32 -14.28 -7.48
CA LYS A 302 12.78 -13.40 -6.43
C LYS A 302 11.47 -12.74 -6.87
N TYR A 303 11.41 -12.26 -8.10
CA TYR A 303 10.19 -11.67 -8.65
C TYR A 303 9.04 -12.69 -8.70
N GLU A 304 9.27 -13.88 -9.26
CA GLU A 304 8.22 -14.90 -9.37
C GLU A 304 7.71 -15.34 -8.00
N ALA A 305 8.59 -15.56 -7.01
CA ALA A 305 8.17 -15.93 -5.67
C ALA A 305 7.35 -14.82 -4.98
N ALA A 306 7.79 -13.57 -5.08
CA ALA A 306 7.09 -12.42 -4.51
C ALA A 306 5.74 -12.17 -5.20
N ARG A 307 5.68 -12.33 -6.54
CA ARG A 307 4.48 -12.16 -7.34
C ARG A 307 3.34 -13.07 -6.88
N TRP A 308 3.60 -14.36 -6.78
CA TRP A 308 2.57 -15.32 -6.41
C TRP A 308 2.10 -15.18 -4.97
N LEU A 309 2.98 -14.81 -4.04
CA LEU A 309 2.55 -14.50 -2.67
C LEU A 309 1.65 -13.27 -2.63
N THR A 310 1.99 -12.23 -3.38
CA THR A 310 1.22 -10.97 -3.40
C THR A 310 -0.12 -11.15 -4.11
N TYR A 311 -0.16 -11.86 -5.24
CA TYR A 311 -1.40 -12.16 -5.96
C TYR A 311 -2.35 -13.01 -5.09
N ARG A 312 -1.80 -14.03 -4.41
CA ARG A 312 -2.56 -14.82 -3.45
C ARG A 312 -3.13 -13.95 -2.32
N LEU A 313 -2.37 -12.99 -1.81
CA LEU A 313 -2.86 -12.08 -0.77
C LEU A 313 -4.02 -11.22 -1.28
N GLY A 314 -3.96 -10.69 -2.51
CA GLY A 314 -5.07 -9.97 -3.14
C GLY A 314 -6.34 -10.83 -3.22
N MET A 315 -6.22 -12.07 -3.68
CA MET A 315 -7.37 -13.00 -3.72
C MET A 315 -7.97 -13.28 -2.33
N LEU A 316 -7.14 -13.41 -1.29
CA LEU A 316 -7.61 -13.62 0.08
C LEU A 316 -8.31 -12.37 0.63
N ALA A 317 -7.89 -11.18 0.23
CA ALA A 317 -8.49 -9.93 0.65
C ALA A 317 -9.90 -9.71 0.11
N ASN A 318 -10.27 -10.33 -1.02
CA ASN A 318 -11.63 -10.25 -1.58
C ASN A 318 -12.70 -10.93 -0.69
N ASN A 319 -12.31 -11.88 0.15
CA ASN A 319 -13.26 -12.60 0.99
C ASN A 319 -12.62 -13.03 2.31
N VAL A 320 -12.48 -12.10 3.22
CA VAL A 320 -11.89 -12.32 4.55
C VAL A 320 -12.87 -13.08 5.44
N LYS A 321 -12.70 -14.40 5.56
CA LYS A 321 -13.53 -15.26 6.42
C LYS A 321 -13.09 -15.22 7.87
N ASP A 322 -11.79 -15.18 8.11
CA ASP A 322 -11.17 -15.09 9.43
C ASP A 322 -10.16 -13.94 9.46
N PRO A 323 -10.47 -12.83 10.14
CA PRO A 323 -9.58 -11.66 10.25
C PRO A 323 -8.21 -11.99 10.84
N ARG A 324 -8.12 -12.99 11.76
CA ARG A 324 -6.86 -13.39 12.40
C ARG A 324 -5.95 -14.10 11.40
N GLN A 325 -6.51 -15.04 10.63
CA GLN A 325 -5.77 -15.72 9.57
C GLN A 325 -5.38 -14.74 8.45
N PHE A 326 -6.28 -13.84 8.07
CA PHE A 326 -5.95 -12.80 7.09
C PHE A 326 -4.80 -11.89 7.57
N ALA A 327 -4.81 -11.47 8.83
CA ALA A 327 -3.72 -10.67 9.40
C ALA A 327 -2.36 -11.41 9.36
N ARG A 328 -2.37 -12.74 9.60
CA ARG A 328 -1.18 -13.60 9.45
C ARG A 328 -0.68 -13.64 8.01
N GLU A 329 -1.57 -13.89 7.05
CA GLU A 329 -1.22 -13.97 5.62
C GLU A 329 -0.69 -12.64 5.09
N ALA A 330 -1.32 -11.53 5.49
CA ALA A 330 -0.88 -10.19 5.15
C ALA A 330 0.50 -9.86 5.76
N ALA A 331 0.73 -10.23 7.02
CA ALA A 331 2.02 -10.04 7.69
C ALA A 331 3.14 -10.87 7.06
N LEU A 332 2.87 -12.15 6.74
CA LEU A 332 3.79 -13.06 6.08
C LEU A 332 4.21 -12.51 4.70
N THR A 333 3.23 -12.17 3.88
CA THR A 333 3.45 -11.67 2.52
C THR A 333 4.23 -10.37 2.55
N LYS A 334 3.79 -9.39 3.35
CA LYS A 334 4.45 -8.08 3.48
C LYS A 334 5.92 -8.24 3.91
N THR A 335 6.19 -9.07 4.88
CA THR A 335 7.57 -9.28 5.37
C THR A 335 8.44 -9.85 4.24
N PHE A 336 8.00 -10.94 3.62
CA PHE A 336 8.77 -11.58 2.56
C PHE A 336 9.00 -10.65 1.36
N VAL A 337 7.96 -9.99 0.87
CA VAL A 337 8.04 -9.17 -0.35
C VAL A 337 8.86 -7.91 -0.12
N CYS A 338 8.73 -7.23 1.04
CA CYS A 338 9.53 -6.05 1.35
C CYS A 338 11.03 -6.40 1.55
N ASP A 339 11.35 -7.49 2.25
CA ASP A 339 12.73 -7.94 2.40
C ASP A 339 13.32 -8.33 1.03
N THR A 340 12.53 -9.02 0.19
CA THR A 340 12.91 -9.39 -1.18
C THR A 340 13.15 -8.15 -2.07
N MET A 341 12.36 -7.08 -1.91
CA MET A 341 12.59 -5.82 -2.65
C MET A 341 13.96 -5.22 -2.31
N CYS A 342 14.35 -5.20 -1.03
CA CYS A 342 15.67 -4.71 -0.62
C CYS A 342 16.81 -5.53 -1.27
N GLU A 343 16.67 -6.86 -1.30
CA GLU A 343 17.66 -7.74 -1.92
C GLU A 343 17.71 -7.55 -3.44
N ALA A 344 16.56 -7.50 -4.12
CA ALA A 344 16.47 -7.32 -5.56
C ALA A 344 17.05 -5.98 -6.01
N ALA A 345 16.74 -4.90 -5.29
CA ALA A 345 17.30 -3.57 -5.56
C ALA A 345 18.83 -3.56 -5.43
N ARG A 346 19.38 -4.22 -4.39
CA ARG A 346 20.83 -4.36 -4.21
C ARG A 346 21.47 -5.17 -5.33
N ILE A 347 20.86 -6.29 -5.74
CA ILE A 347 21.38 -7.12 -6.85
C ILE A 347 21.39 -6.31 -8.15
N SER A 348 20.33 -5.56 -8.45
CA SER A 348 20.26 -4.70 -9.64
C SER A 348 21.35 -3.61 -9.59
N MET A 349 21.55 -3.01 -8.43
CA MET A 349 22.63 -2.03 -8.20
C MET A 349 24.04 -2.63 -8.44
N ASP A 350 24.28 -3.86 -7.97
CA ASP A 350 25.54 -4.60 -8.21
C ASP A 350 25.76 -4.87 -9.72
N ILE A 351 24.70 -5.10 -10.50
CA ILE A 351 24.79 -5.26 -11.97
C ILE A 351 25.26 -3.95 -12.62
N HIS A 352 24.83 -2.80 -12.11
CA HIS A 352 25.23 -1.48 -12.61
C HIS A 352 26.67 -1.09 -12.19
N GLY A 353 27.21 -1.72 -11.13
CA GLY A 353 28.50 -1.34 -10.55
C GLY A 353 28.48 0.10 -10.06
N SER A 354 29.56 0.86 -10.28
CA SER A 354 29.66 2.25 -9.81
C SER A 354 28.58 3.19 -10.39
N TYR A 355 28.05 2.90 -11.55
CA TYR A 355 26.93 3.66 -12.14
C TYR A 355 25.65 3.54 -11.31
N GLY A 356 25.44 2.40 -10.64
CA GLY A 356 24.28 2.20 -9.76
C GLY A 356 24.23 3.14 -8.56
N LEU A 357 25.36 3.77 -8.20
CA LEU A 357 25.45 4.74 -7.11
C LEU A 357 25.04 6.16 -7.53
N MET A 358 24.90 6.40 -8.84
CA MET A 358 24.60 7.72 -9.37
C MET A 358 23.09 7.95 -9.44
N ASN A 359 22.60 9.05 -8.91
CA ASN A 359 21.19 9.40 -8.88
C ASN A 359 20.54 9.53 -10.28
N ASP A 360 21.35 9.71 -11.32
CA ASP A 360 20.86 9.75 -12.70
C ASP A 360 20.38 8.39 -13.23
N TYR A 361 20.71 7.31 -12.51
CA TYR A 361 20.26 5.95 -12.86
C TYR A 361 19.06 5.54 -12.03
N LYS A 362 18.01 5.04 -12.70
CA LYS A 362 16.76 4.59 -12.07
C LYS A 362 16.99 3.63 -10.91
N VAL A 363 18.01 2.75 -10.99
CA VAL A 363 18.33 1.77 -9.96
C VAL A 363 18.68 2.42 -8.61
N ALA A 364 19.28 3.60 -8.58
CA ALA A 364 19.57 4.32 -7.34
C ALA A 364 18.29 4.74 -6.62
N ARG A 365 17.26 5.19 -7.36
CA ARG A 365 15.93 5.49 -6.83
C ARG A 365 15.26 4.22 -6.30
N ILE A 366 15.24 3.13 -7.08
CA ILE A 366 14.67 1.85 -6.68
C ILE A 366 15.30 1.36 -5.36
N TYR A 367 16.61 1.49 -5.22
CA TYR A 367 17.30 1.08 -3.99
C TYR A 367 16.86 1.90 -2.77
N LYS A 368 16.75 3.22 -2.90
CA LYS A 368 16.27 4.10 -1.82
C LYS A 368 14.81 3.81 -1.46
N ASP A 369 13.97 3.53 -2.46
CA ASP A 369 12.56 3.18 -2.25
C ASP A 369 12.43 1.84 -1.52
N SER A 370 13.33 0.88 -1.76
CA SER A 370 13.24 -0.47 -1.22
C SER A 370 13.28 -0.55 0.30
N ILE A 371 14.04 0.34 0.95
CA ILE A 371 14.23 0.30 2.41
C ILE A 371 13.04 0.86 3.19
N ILE A 372 12.07 1.49 2.53
CA ILE A 372 10.86 2.04 3.17
C ILE A 372 9.90 0.91 3.57
N GLY A 373 9.66 -0.06 2.69
CA GLY A 373 8.67 -1.12 2.88
C GLY A 373 8.79 -1.88 4.21
N PRO A 374 9.97 -2.33 4.64
CA PRO A 374 10.13 -3.04 5.93
C PRO A 374 9.71 -2.23 7.15
N GLN A 375 9.69 -0.89 7.09
CA GLN A 375 9.48 0.01 8.23
C GLN A 375 8.05 0.53 8.37
N ILE A 376 7.23 0.47 7.32
CA ILE A 376 5.86 1.01 7.30
C ILE A 376 4.81 -0.09 7.49
N GLU A 377 3.56 0.26 7.81
CA GLU A 377 2.44 -0.68 8.06
C GLU A 377 2.78 -1.77 9.08
N GLY A 378 3.53 -1.37 10.11
CA GLY A 378 4.10 -2.24 11.12
C GLY A 378 5.48 -2.76 10.72
N VAL A 379 6.48 -2.44 11.54
CA VAL A 379 7.88 -2.83 11.34
C VAL A 379 8.05 -4.35 11.21
N ALA A 380 9.09 -4.78 10.50
CA ALA A 380 9.30 -6.17 10.13
C ALA A 380 9.23 -7.16 11.31
N ASP A 381 9.74 -6.80 12.49
CA ASP A 381 9.72 -7.68 13.67
C ASP A 381 8.31 -7.83 14.25
N MET A 382 7.50 -6.77 14.22
CA MET A 382 6.08 -6.87 14.61
C MET A 382 5.30 -7.80 13.67
N GLN A 383 5.62 -7.80 12.37
CA GLN A 383 5.00 -8.73 11.43
C GLN A 383 5.39 -10.19 11.74
N ARG A 384 6.67 -10.44 12.03
CA ARG A 384 7.16 -11.77 12.46
C ARG A 384 6.47 -12.24 13.73
N MET A 385 6.22 -11.34 14.70
CA MET A 385 5.46 -11.65 15.91
C MET A 385 3.99 -12.02 15.62
N ILE A 386 3.33 -11.32 14.67
CA ILE A 386 1.97 -11.67 14.24
C ILE A 386 1.94 -13.09 13.64
N VAL A 387 2.86 -13.37 12.71
CA VAL A 387 2.97 -14.72 12.10
C VAL A 387 3.21 -15.79 13.16
N ALA A 388 4.17 -15.57 14.05
CA ALA A 388 4.51 -16.51 15.11
C ALA A 388 3.31 -16.73 16.06
N GLY A 389 2.64 -15.66 16.48
CA GLY A 389 1.53 -15.73 17.43
C GLY A 389 0.33 -16.52 16.91
N VAL A 390 0.04 -16.45 15.60
CA VAL A 390 -1.01 -17.28 15.00
C VAL A 390 -0.53 -18.72 14.79
N THR A 391 0.68 -18.91 14.26
CA THR A 391 1.23 -20.24 13.97
C THR A 391 1.44 -21.10 15.23
N LEU A 392 1.78 -20.49 16.37
CA LEU A 392 2.00 -21.21 17.64
C LEU A 392 0.70 -21.44 18.44
N ALA A 393 -0.41 -20.79 18.05
CA ALA A 393 -1.70 -20.96 18.71
C ALA A 393 -2.57 -22.04 18.07
N ASP A 394 -2.23 -22.48 16.87
CA ASP A 394 -2.83 -23.63 16.16
C ASP A 394 -2.11 -24.93 16.58
#